data_586f12eed0efdec897024f1967fe3ce1
#
_entry.id   586f12eed0efdec897024f1967fe3ce1
#
_cell.length_a   1.000
_cell.length_b   1.000
_cell.length_c   1.000
_cell.angle_alpha   90.00
_cell.angle_beta   90.00
_cell.angle_gamma   90.00
#
_symmetry.space_group_name_H-M   'P 1'
#
loop_
_entity.id
_entity.type
_entity.pdbx_description
1 polymer ?
#
loop_
_entity_poly.entity_id
_entity_poly.type
_entity_poly.pdbx_seq_one_letter_code
_entity_poly.pdbx_strand_id
1 'polypeptide(L)'
;MKTSPIISLKHDTTLDLQKTTHALYFMEKHKFTQVFDLSFGYRFERAQYEASRVSDMKGFRNGMPFPPMTSYNAISDGRDIDNHAFEFTPNFRYSDTGNVYFKFERGYISPSPSQLTDKDQITKQYKFNDLKSEKFNTYEIELKDHVASMPVNATVFLTDTSDEIAYVELGANHGDAWKYYNIAKTRRYGFEFFSRQNLFDRLILSQSYAYVNATIKKGDNAGKEVPYVSKHKFIFGADYEIVSDLHVFADYKFYSKKKDVNYDNIPSRSIVDAGLSYKFKNGFGITGGVKNLFNKKYYDYQGKNNQTGIYEYSPANERNYYVEFKYTY
;
A
#
# COMPACT_ATOMS: atom_id res chain seq x y z
N MET A 1 -4.45 53.98 15.11
CA MET A 1 -4.43 52.54 14.83
C MET A 1 -3.16 52.19 14.07
N LYS A 2 -2.27 51.36 14.61
CA LYS A 2 -1.14 50.86 13.85
C LYS A 2 -1.67 49.72 12.96
N THR A 3 -1.80 49.96 11.69
CA THR A 3 -2.12 48.90 10.74
C THR A 3 -0.92 47.97 10.60
N SER A 4 -1.09 46.70 10.91
CA SER A 4 -0.05 45.70 10.65
C SER A 4 0.27 45.66 9.15
N PRO A 5 1.54 45.55 8.77
CA PRO A 5 1.90 45.48 7.34
C PRO A 5 1.34 44.21 6.71
N ILE A 6 0.73 44.33 5.53
CA ILE A 6 0.29 43.19 4.73
C ILE A 6 1.55 42.59 4.08
N ILE A 7 1.81 41.33 4.37
CA ILE A 7 2.86 40.54 3.73
C ILE A 7 2.19 39.55 2.80
N SER A 8 2.61 39.50 1.54
CA SER A 8 2.17 38.52 0.55
C SER A 8 3.39 37.83 -0.08
N LEU A 9 3.19 36.58 -0.45
CA LEU A 9 4.20 35.75 -1.11
C LEU A 9 3.63 35.27 -2.44
N LYS A 10 4.40 35.46 -3.50
CA LYS A 10 4.19 34.77 -4.77
C LYS A 10 5.24 33.67 -4.91
N HIS A 11 4.78 32.44 -5.09
CA HIS A 11 5.64 31.29 -5.20
C HIS A 11 5.28 30.52 -6.47
N ASP A 12 6.16 30.58 -7.47
CA ASP A 12 6.05 29.86 -8.72
C ASP A 12 7.01 28.67 -8.65
N THR A 13 6.50 27.45 -8.85
CA THR A 13 7.33 26.24 -8.91
C THR A 13 7.01 25.48 -10.18
N THR A 14 8.04 25.21 -10.98
CA THR A 14 8.00 24.29 -12.11
C THR A 14 8.78 23.05 -11.73
N LEU A 15 8.20 21.89 -11.96
CA LEU A 15 8.79 20.58 -11.68
C LEU A 15 8.61 19.72 -12.94
N ASP A 16 9.72 19.30 -13.53
CA ASP A 16 9.75 18.35 -14.64
C ASP A 16 10.46 17.08 -14.18
N LEU A 17 9.76 15.96 -14.24
CA LEU A 17 10.20 14.67 -13.72
C LEU A 17 10.00 13.61 -14.78
N GLN A 18 11.09 12.96 -15.17
CA GLN A 18 11.06 11.85 -16.11
C GLN A 18 11.68 10.59 -15.49
N LYS A 19 11.05 9.45 -15.77
CA LYS A 19 11.62 8.12 -15.52
C LYS A 19 11.51 7.31 -16.80
N THR A 20 12.63 6.92 -17.35
CA THR A 20 12.72 5.98 -18.48
C THR A 20 13.20 4.64 -17.96
N THR A 21 12.51 3.57 -18.32
CA THR A 21 12.81 2.22 -17.81
C THR A 21 13.07 1.28 -18.97
N HIS A 22 14.25 0.65 -18.98
CA HIS A 22 14.61 -0.43 -19.88
C HIS A 22 14.68 -1.73 -19.08
N ALA A 23 13.99 -2.76 -19.53
CA ALA A 23 13.96 -4.03 -18.80
C ALA A 23 14.08 -5.22 -19.75
N LEU A 24 14.87 -6.20 -19.32
CA LEU A 24 14.92 -7.53 -19.90
C LEU A 24 14.44 -8.53 -18.87
N TYR A 25 13.55 -9.44 -19.27
CA TYR A 25 13.05 -10.48 -18.38
C TYR A 25 12.94 -11.81 -19.09
N PHE A 26 13.04 -12.87 -18.31
CA PHE A 26 12.87 -14.23 -18.70
C PHE A 26 12.00 -14.95 -17.65
N MET A 27 11.08 -15.78 -18.08
CA MET A 27 10.28 -16.63 -17.20
C MET A 27 10.06 -17.98 -17.89
N GLU A 28 10.26 -19.05 -17.16
CA GLU A 28 10.07 -20.41 -17.61
C GLU A 28 9.29 -21.19 -16.55
N LYS A 29 8.35 -22.03 -17.02
CA LYS A 29 7.69 -23.03 -16.18
C LYS A 29 7.86 -24.40 -16.83
N HIS A 30 8.61 -25.27 -16.15
CA HIS A 30 8.91 -26.61 -16.63
C HIS A 30 8.22 -27.67 -15.79
N LYS A 31 7.49 -28.58 -16.46
CA LYS A 31 6.92 -29.77 -15.84
C LYS A 31 7.90 -30.93 -15.94
N PHE A 32 8.47 -31.35 -14.83
CA PHE A 32 9.36 -32.51 -14.77
C PHE A 32 8.58 -33.83 -14.74
N THR A 33 7.45 -33.83 -14.03
CA THR A 33 6.54 -34.98 -13.93
C THR A 33 5.09 -34.52 -13.88
N GLN A 34 4.13 -35.44 -13.76
CA GLN A 34 2.72 -35.08 -13.57
C GLN A 34 2.45 -34.40 -12.22
N VAL A 35 3.32 -34.64 -11.23
CA VAL A 35 3.15 -34.14 -9.84
C VAL A 35 4.15 -33.06 -9.47
N PHE A 36 5.15 -32.77 -10.30
CA PHE A 36 6.18 -31.78 -9.96
C PHE A 36 6.45 -30.84 -11.14
N ASP A 37 6.33 -29.56 -10.87
CA ASP A 37 6.73 -28.50 -11.79
C ASP A 37 7.56 -27.43 -11.06
N LEU A 38 8.36 -26.71 -11.83
CA LEU A 38 9.22 -25.63 -11.34
C LEU A 38 9.02 -24.39 -12.21
N SER A 39 8.73 -23.27 -11.58
CA SER A 39 8.80 -21.97 -12.22
C SER A 39 10.06 -21.22 -11.79
N PHE A 40 10.68 -20.57 -12.76
CA PHE A 40 11.87 -19.76 -12.58
C PHE A 40 11.72 -18.47 -13.36
N GLY A 41 12.04 -17.32 -12.75
CA GLY A 41 12.00 -16.02 -13.40
C GLY A 41 13.19 -15.15 -13.03
N TYR A 42 13.63 -14.34 -13.97
CA TYR A 42 14.62 -13.29 -13.75
C TYR A 42 14.25 -12.03 -14.52
N ARG A 43 14.45 -10.86 -13.90
CA ARG A 43 14.29 -9.54 -14.50
C ARG A 43 15.47 -8.66 -14.13
N PHE A 44 16.06 -8.05 -15.15
CA PHE A 44 16.94 -6.90 -15.03
C PHE A 44 16.19 -5.65 -15.45
N GLU A 45 16.36 -4.56 -14.71
CA GLU A 45 15.80 -3.26 -15.03
C GLU A 45 16.86 -2.18 -14.79
N ARG A 46 17.04 -1.29 -15.79
CA ARG A 46 17.71 -0.01 -15.63
C ARG A 46 16.67 1.10 -15.67
N ALA A 47 16.56 1.84 -14.58
CA ALA A 47 15.70 2.99 -14.44
C ALA A 47 16.56 4.26 -14.50
N GLN A 48 16.35 5.07 -15.52
CA GLN A 48 17.02 6.36 -15.74
C GLN A 48 16.07 7.47 -15.26
N TYR A 49 16.56 8.31 -14.39
CA TYR A 49 15.82 9.42 -13.82
C TYR A 49 16.40 10.73 -14.26
N GLU A 50 15.55 11.61 -14.69
CA GLU A 50 15.86 13.01 -14.95
C GLU A 50 14.86 13.87 -14.19
N ALA A 51 15.32 14.88 -13.50
CA ALA A 51 14.46 15.79 -12.80
C ALA A 51 15.03 17.21 -12.86
N SER A 52 14.17 18.16 -13.16
CA SER A 52 14.47 19.56 -13.01
C SER A 52 13.42 20.23 -12.14
N ARG A 53 13.84 21.15 -11.31
CA ARG A 53 12.96 21.94 -10.47
C ARG A 53 13.43 23.37 -10.42
N VAL A 54 12.52 24.28 -10.75
CA VAL A 54 12.70 25.72 -10.57
C VAL A 54 11.71 26.20 -9.54
N SER A 55 12.19 26.90 -8.52
CA SER A 55 11.36 27.51 -7.47
C SER A 55 11.73 28.98 -7.38
N ASP A 56 10.77 29.85 -7.72
CA ASP A 56 10.91 31.33 -7.65
C ASP A 56 9.90 31.84 -6.64
N MET A 57 10.40 32.37 -5.52
CA MET A 57 9.59 32.95 -4.47
C MET A 57 9.87 34.44 -4.36
N LYS A 58 8.82 35.27 -4.47
CA LYS A 58 8.90 36.73 -4.34
C LYS A 58 8.03 37.19 -3.19
N GLY A 59 8.64 37.82 -2.21
CA GLY A 59 7.97 38.45 -1.09
C GLY A 59 7.62 39.90 -1.39
N PHE A 60 6.44 40.32 -0.90
CA PHE A 60 5.96 41.71 -1.01
C PHE A 60 5.49 42.18 0.38
N ARG A 61 5.79 43.42 0.73
CA ARG A 61 5.29 44.09 1.92
C ARG A 61 4.54 45.34 1.50
N ASN A 62 3.25 45.41 1.78
CA ASN A 62 2.36 46.48 1.32
C ASN A 62 2.41 46.68 -0.21
N GLY A 63 2.50 45.57 -0.97
CA GLY A 63 2.59 45.61 -2.43
C GLY A 63 3.96 45.91 -3.02
N MET A 64 4.99 46.24 -2.21
CA MET A 64 6.35 46.49 -2.68
C MET A 64 7.22 45.24 -2.51
N PRO A 65 8.20 44.98 -3.42
CA PRO A 65 9.15 43.88 -3.29
C PRO A 65 9.83 43.87 -1.90
N PHE A 66 9.92 42.71 -1.26
CA PHE A 66 10.56 42.52 0.03
C PHE A 66 11.70 41.49 -0.10
N PRO A 67 12.91 41.91 -0.45
CA PRO A 67 14.05 41.03 -0.77
C PRO A 67 14.37 39.95 0.28
N PRO A 68 14.26 40.19 1.59
CA PRO A 68 14.50 39.14 2.60
C PRO A 68 13.60 37.91 2.49
N MET A 69 12.47 38.04 1.79
CA MET A 69 11.53 36.92 1.53
C MET A 69 11.53 36.48 0.07
N THR A 70 12.55 36.86 -0.70
CA THR A 70 12.70 36.46 -2.10
C THR A 70 13.78 35.39 -2.20
N SER A 71 13.51 34.32 -2.89
CA SER A 71 14.48 33.25 -3.15
C SER A 71 14.27 32.64 -4.52
N TYR A 72 15.37 32.26 -5.14
CA TYR A 72 15.39 31.51 -6.38
C TYR A 72 16.24 30.27 -6.22
N ASN A 73 15.73 29.13 -6.65
CA ASN A 73 16.46 27.88 -6.65
C ASN A 73 16.12 27.10 -7.92
N ALA A 74 17.13 26.71 -8.65
CA ALA A 74 17.00 25.82 -9.80
C ALA A 74 17.94 24.63 -9.62
N ILE A 75 17.42 23.45 -9.80
CA ILE A 75 18.19 22.20 -9.82
C ILE A 75 17.83 21.41 -11.07
N SER A 76 18.81 20.77 -11.66
CA SER A 76 18.63 19.77 -12.73
C SER A 76 19.68 18.71 -12.53
N ASP A 77 19.26 17.45 -12.46
CA ASP A 77 20.18 16.32 -12.29
C ASP A 77 19.49 15.04 -12.80
N GLY A 78 20.28 13.98 -12.95
CA GLY A 78 19.81 12.68 -13.36
C GLY A 78 20.64 11.57 -12.72
N ARG A 79 20.06 10.37 -12.69
CA ARG A 79 20.77 9.18 -12.22
C ARG A 79 20.16 7.90 -12.77
N ASP A 80 20.98 6.88 -12.82
CA ASP A 80 20.57 5.52 -13.16
C ASP A 80 20.51 4.64 -11.92
N ILE A 81 19.50 3.76 -11.86
CA ILE A 81 19.38 2.73 -10.84
C ILE A 81 19.17 1.38 -11.53
N ASP A 82 20.09 0.45 -11.26
CA ASP A 82 19.97 -0.94 -11.74
C ASP A 82 19.29 -1.81 -10.69
N ASN A 83 18.29 -2.56 -11.12
CA ASN A 83 17.49 -3.45 -10.29
C ASN A 83 17.48 -4.86 -10.86
N HIS A 84 17.44 -5.84 -9.94
CA HIS A 84 17.35 -7.25 -10.28
C HIS A 84 16.24 -7.89 -9.47
N ALA A 85 15.38 -8.64 -10.15
CA ALA A 85 14.37 -9.49 -9.53
C ALA A 85 14.60 -10.94 -9.94
N PHE A 86 14.24 -11.84 -9.05
CA PHE A 86 14.41 -13.27 -9.22
C PHE A 86 13.26 -14.01 -8.55
N GLU A 87 12.74 -15.05 -9.20
CA GLU A 87 11.73 -15.94 -8.64
C GLU A 87 12.12 -17.40 -8.86
N PHE A 88 11.88 -18.23 -7.84
CA PHE A 88 12.06 -19.67 -7.89
C PHE A 88 10.90 -20.34 -7.14
N THR A 89 10.08 -21.14 -7.86
CA THR A 89 8.85 -21.69 -7.30
C THR A 89 8.69 -23.17 -7.72
N PRO A 90 9.26 -24.12 -6.95
CA PRO A 90 8.92 -25.54 -7.06
C PRO A 90 7.51 -25.77 -6.53
N ASN A 91 6.71 -26.52 -7.26
CA ASN A 91 5.34 -26.90 -6.95
C ASN A 91 5.19 -28.41 -6.98
N PHE A 92 4.61 -28.97 -5.92
CA PHE A 92 4.31 -30.39 -5.81
C PHE A 92 2.81 -30.62 -5.65
N ARG A 93 2.26 -31.40 -6.57
CA ARG A 93 0.86 -31.83 -6.55
C ARG A 93 0.78 -33.19 -5.86
N TYR A 94 0.14 -33.25 -4.71
CA TYR A 94 0.03 -34.47 -3.90
C TYR A 94 -1.32 -35.19 -4.06
N SER A 95 -2.31 -34.52 -4.69
CA SER A 95 -3.62 -35.07 -5.04
C SER A 95 -4.16 -34.44 -6.32
N ASP A 96 -5.33 -34.84 -6.78
CA ASP A 96 -6.00 -34.25 -7.94
C ASP A 96 -6.39 -32.79 -7.72
N THR A 97 -6.67 -32.41 -6.48
CA THR A 97 -7.08 -31.05 -6.08
C THR A 97 -6.03 -30.31 -5.28
N GLY A 98 -5.06 -31.05 -4.71
CA GLY A 98 -4.12 -30.52 -3.73
C GLY A 98 -2.73 -30.30 -4.29
N ASN A 99 -2.16 -29.12 -3.98
CA ASN A 99 -0.77 -28.82 -4.23
C ASN A 99 -0.15 -28.00 -3.11
N VAL A 100 1.14 -28.17 -2.93
CA VAL A 100 1.98 -27.34 -2.08
C VAL A 100 3.10 -26.77 -2.92
N TYR A 101 3.38 -25.48 -2.76
CA TYR A 101 4.55 -24.88 -3.37
C TYR A 101 5.39 -24.12 -2.31
N PHE A 102 6.65 -24.07 -2.58
CA PHE A 102 7.56 -23.12 -1.97
C PHE A 102 7.86 -22.03 -2.98
N LYS A 103 7.92 -20.77 -2.53
CA LYS A 103 8.33 -19.65 -3.37
C LYS A 103 9.48 -18.90 -2.68
N PHE A 104 10.54 -18.70 -3.42
CA PHE A 104 11.53 -17.68 -3.10
C PHE A 104 11.44 -16.59 -4.15
N GLU A 105 11.29 -15.37 -3.68
CA GLU A 105 11.25 -14.18 -4.53
C GLU A 105 12.21 -13.12 -3.99
N ARG A 106 13.06 -12.60 -4.86
CA ARG A 106 13.77 -11.34 -4.66
C ARG A 106 13.19 -10.32 -5.60
N GLY A 107 12.64 -9.26 -5.04
CA GLY A 107 12.07 -8.15 -5.80
C GLY A 107 12.63 -6.80 -5.37
N TYR A 108 12.14 -5.75 -6.02
CA TYR A 108 12.51 -4.36 -5.73
C TYR A 108 11.33 -3.43 -5.97
N ILE A 109 11.38 -2.26 -5.32
CA ILE A 109 10.51 -1.11 -5.59
C ILE A 109 11.40 0.07 -5.90
N SER A 110 11.39 0.52 -7.15
CA SER A 110 12.14 1.71 -7.58
C SER A 110 11.48 2.97 -7.03
N PRO A 111 12.25 3.98 -6.59
CA PRO A 111 11.68 5.27 -6.22
C PRO A 111 10.84 5.87 -7.35
N SER A 112 9.83 6.65 -7.01
CA SER A 112 9.20 7.55 -7.99
C SER A 112 10.09 8.79 -8.22
N PRO A 113 10.03 9.43 -9.39
CA PRO A 113 10.83 10.63 -9.64
C PRO A 113 10.60 11.74 -8.61
N SER A 114 9.37 11.89 -8.11
CA SER A 114 9.02 12.89 -7.08
C SER A 114 9.70 12.65 -5.72
N GLN A 115 10.11 11.40 -5.44
CA GLN A 115 10.79 11.05 -4.20
C GLN A 115 12.29 11.37 -4.22
N LEU A 116 12.85 11.67 -5.39
CA LEU A 116 14.29 11.90 -5.57
C LEU A 116 14.73 13.33 -5.25
N THR A 117 13.81 14.24 -4.96
CA THR A 117 14.14 15.62 -4.62
C THR A 117 13.67 15.97 -3.21
N ASP A 118 14.61 16.47 -2.39
CA ASP A 118 14.36 16.92 -1.03
C ASP A 118 14.62 18.42 -0.89
N LYS A 119 13.99 19.04 0.11
CA LYS A 119 14.32 20.39 0.51
C LYS A 119 15.36 20.36 1.63
N ASP A 120 16.51 21.00 1.41
CA ASP A 120 17.56 21.11 2.42
C ASP A 120 17.07 21.94 3.63
N GLN A 121 17.32 21.42 4.83
CA GLN A 121 16.83 22.01 6.08
C GLN A 121 17.47 23.36 6.42
N ILE A 122 18.75 23.51 6.07
CA ILE A 122 19.55 24.68 6.43
C ILE A 122 19.39 25.77 5.37
N THR A 123 19.66 25.40 4.12
CA THR A 123 19.65 26.36 3.01
C THR A 123 18.25 26.63 2.46
N LYS A 124 17.26 25.77 2.82
CA LYS A 124 15.89 25.78 2.31
C LYS A 124 15.82 25.60 0.77
N GLN A 125 16.90 25.18 0.15
CA GLN A 125 16.98 24.90 -1.29
C GLN A 125 16.66 23.43 -1.57
N TYR A 126 16.14 23.14 -2.76
CA TYR A 126 15.94 21.79 -3.21
C TYR A 126 17.26 21.18 -3.70
N LYS A 127 17.43 19.89 -3.43
CA LYS A 127 18.55 19.08 -3.88
C LYS A 127 18.10 17.66 -4.22
N PHE A 128 18.88 16.96 -5.03
CA PHE A 128 18.69 15.53 -5.21
C PHE A 128 19.09 14.78 -3.94
N ASN A 129 18.35 13.72 -3.64
CA ASN A 129 18.70 12.77 -2.59
C ASN A 129 19.35 11.51 -3.20
N ASP A 130 19.93 10.68 -2.36
CA ASP A 130 20.59 9.42 -2.70
C ASP A 130 19.71 8.19 -2.45
N LEU A 131 18.39 8.36 -2.54
CA LEU A 131 17.40 7.31 -2.29
C LEU A 131 17.66 6.09 -3.20
N LYS A 132 17.70 4.92 -2.61
CA LYS A 132 17.91 3.63 -3.28
C LYS A 132 16.58 2.93 -3.51
N SER A 133 16.54 2.00 -4.47
CA SER A 133 15.40 1.07 -4.57
C SER A 133 15.31 0.21 -3.33
N GLU A 134 14.10 0.03 -2.81
CA GLU A 134 13.81 -1.04 -1.84
C GLU A 134 14.15 -2.38 -2.47
N LYS A 135 14.65 -3.31 -1.65
CA LYS A 135 14.90 -4.70 -2.06
C LYS A 135 14.28 -5.62 -1.03
N PHE A 136 13.52 -6.59 -1.49
CA PHE A 136 12.93 -7.57 -0.58
C PHE A 136 13.24 -8.99 -1.02
N ASN A 137 13.38 -9.87 -0.02
CA ASN A 137 13.42 -11.31 -0.20
C ASN A 137 12.21 -11.89 0.53
N THR A 138 11.36 -12.60 -0.22
CA THR A 138 10.20 -13.29 0.31
C THR A 138 10.41 -14.79 0.20
N TYR A 139 10.12 -15.47 1.29
CA TYR A 139 10.04 -16.94 1.39
C TYR A 139 8.61 -17.27 1.75
N GLU A 140 7.97 -18.14 0.97
CA GLU A 140 6.57 -18.49 1.12
C GLU A 140 6.37 -19.99 0.94
N ILE A 141 5.52 -20.57 1.77
CA ILE A 141 4.97 -21.91 1.57
C ILE A 141 3.47 -21.76 1.52
N GLU A 142 2.87 -22.22 0.44
CA GLU A 142 1.41 -22.22 0.28
C GLU A 142 0.89 -23.62 -0.01
N LEU A 143 -0.19 -23.97 0.67
CA LEU A 143 -1.00 -25.15 0.41
C LEU A 143 -2.34 -24.71 -0.19
N LYS A 144 -2.70 -25.32 -1.32
CA LYS A 144 -4.01 -25.19 -1.96
C LYS A 144 -4.64 -26.55 -2.07
N ASP A 145 -5.89 -26.68 -1.66
CA ASP A 145 -6.64 -27.92 -1.79
C ASP A 145 -8.16 -27.66 -1.85
N HIS A 146 -8.91 -28.72 -2.13
CA HIS A 146 -10.34 -28.77 -1.93
C HIS A 146 -10.67 -29.80 -0.84
N VAL A 147 -11.01 -29.32 0.34
CA VAL A 147 -11.43 -30.17 1.45
C VAL A 147 -12.96 -30.27 1.43
N ALA A 148 -13.50 -31.46 1.19
CA ALA A 148 -14.94 -31.68 1.02
C ALA A 148 -15.59 -30.70 0.02
N SER A 149 -14.95 -30.52 -1.16
CA SER A 149 -15.35 -29.61 -2.24
C SER A 149 -15.21 -28.10 -1.89
N MET A 150 -14.61 -27.75 -0.76
CA MET A 150 -14.31 -26.37 -0.38
C MET A 150 -12.90 -25.99 -0.79
N PRO A 151 -12.68 -24.97 -1.61
CA PRO A 151 -11.35 -24.43 -1.84
C PRO A 151 -10.78 -23.87 -0.53
N VAL A 152 -9.57 -24.29 -0.21
CA VAL A 152 -8.81 -23.88 0.96
C VAL A 152 -7.42 -23.47 0.52
N ASN A 153 -6.97 -22.27 0.92
CA ASN A 153 -5.61 -21.81 0.74
C ASN A 153 -5.04 -21.45 2.10
N ALA A 154 -3.83 -21.92 2.38
CA ALA A 154 -3.10 -21.59 3.60
C ALA A 154 -1.65 -21.26 3.25
N THR A 155 -1.20 -20.07 3.66
CA THR A 155 0.12 -19.54 3.32
C THR A 155 0.86 -19.12 4.58
N VAL A 156 2.12 -19.49 4.70
CA VAL A 156 3.06 -18.90 5.66
C VAL A 156 4.16 -18.18 4.90
N PHE A 157 4.55 -17.00 5.37
CA PHE A 157 5.55 -16.20 4.67
C PHE A 157 6.50 -15.48 5.62
N LEU A 158 7.68 -15.18 5.08
CA LEU A 158 8.69 -14.33 5.67
C LEU A 158 9.24 -13.40 4.59
N THR A 159 9.16 -12.08 4.83
CA THR A 159 9.74 -11.06 3.94
C THR A 159 10.74 -10.21 4.70
N ASP A 160 11.97 -10.19 4.24
CA ASP A 160 13.01 -9.25 4.67
C ASP A 160 13.15 -8.15 3.62
N THR A 161 12.89 -6.91 4.01
CA THR A 161 13.06 -5.73 3.15
C THR A 161 14.27 -4.94 3.63
N SER A 162 15.14 -4.54 2.71
CA SER A 162 16.24 -3.61 2.90
C SER A 162 15.99 -2.33 2.11
N ASP A 163 16.52 -1.22 2.61
CA ASP A 163 16.38 0.09 2.00
C ASP A 163 14.90 0.50 1.79
N GLU A 164 13.99 0.08 2.69
CA GLU A 164 12.55 0.41 2.59
C GLU A 164 12.37 1.93 2.56
N ILE A 165 11.66 2.43 1.56
CA ILE A 165 11.44 3.87 1.38
C ILE A 165 10.37 4.35 2.35
N ALA A 166 10.74 5.28 3.22
CA ALA A 166 9.84 5.91 4.17
C ALA A 166 9.79 7.43 3.97
N TYR A 167 8.69 8.01 4.39
CA TYR A 167 8.46 9.44 4.35
C TYR A 167 8.32 9.97 5.78
N VAL A 168 9.10 10.96 6.14
CA VAL A 168 9.12 11.52 7.47
C VAL A 168 9.23 13.03 7.43
N GLU A 169 8.57 13.70 8.37
CA GLU A 169 8.75 15.12 8.65
C GLU A 169 9.96 15.33 9.55
N LEU A 170 10.93 16.11 9.09
CA LEU A 170 12.22 16.33 9.78
C LEU A 170 12.30 17.67 10.52
N GLY A 171 11.24 18.44 10.58
CA GLY A 171 11.29 19.80 11.13
C GLY A 171 10.55 19.96 12.43
N ALA A 172 10.95 21.00 13.17
CA ALA A 172 10.19 21.47 14.33
C ALA A 172 8.94 22.25 13.90
N ASN A 173 8.84 22.73 12.64
CA ASN A 173 7.70 23.47 12.11
C ASN A 173 7.00 22.66 11.01
N HIS A 174 5.68 22.51 11.11
CA HIS A 174 4.85 21.86 10.11
C HIS A 174 5.16 22.41 8.70
N GLY A 175 5.58 21.55 7.79
CA GLY A 175 5.99 21.93 6.44
C GLY A 175 7.47 22.30 6.28
N ASP A 176 8.29 22.21 7.33
CA ASP A 176 9.70 22.57 7.25
C ASP A 176 10.55 21.59 6.43
N ALA A 177 10.24 20.35 6.34
CA ALA A 177 10.73 19.43 5.35
C ALA A 177 10.23 18.01 5.55
N TRP A 178 9.56 17.55 4.60
CA TRP A 178 9.27 16.15 4.39
C TRP A 178 10.44 15.56 3.60
N LYS A 179 10.95 14.44 4.08
CA LYS A 179 12.05 13.75 3.42
C LYS A 179 11.71 12.29 3.18
N TYR A 180 12.00 11.83 1.98
CA TYR A 180 12.11 10.41 1.69
C TYR A 180 13.49 9.91 2.10
N TYR A 181 13.54 8.76 2.76
CA TYR A 181 14.78 8.11 3.13
C TYR A 181 14.60 6.59 3.14
N ASN A 182 15.71 5.86 3.08
CA ASN A 182 15.67 4.42 3.19
C ASN A 182 15.79 3.98 4.64
N ILE A 183 14.78 3.25 5.15
CA ILE A 183 14.88 2.49 6.41
C ILE A 183 15.85 1.32 6.17
N ALA A 184 16.80 1.13 7.06
CA ALA A 184 17.89 0.18 6.85
C ALA A 184 17.41 -1.26 6.65
N LYS A 185 16.46 -1.73 7.46
CA LYS A 185 15.87 -3.08 7.31
C LYS A 185 14.56 -3.24 8.06
N THR A 186 13.58 -3.89 7.43
CA THR A 186 12.35 -4.37 8.09
C THR A 186 12.16 -5.87 7.86
N ARG A 187 11.36 -6.51 8.71
CA ARG A 187 10.96 -7.91 8.57
C ARG A 187 9.47 -8.04 8.78
N ARG A 188 8.82 -8.76 7.88
CA ARG A 188 7.42 -9.16 7.97
C ARG A 188 7.35 -10.68 7.93
N TYR A 189 6.60 -11.29 8.84
CA TYR A 189 6.25 -12.69 8.74
C TYR A 189 4.81 -12.88 9.16
N GLY A 190 4.19 -13.90 8.62
CA GLY A 190 2.79 -14.10 8.87
C GLY A 190 2.22 -15.39 8.33
N PHE A 191 0.90 -15.46 8.50
CA PHE A 191 0.07 -16.55 8.05
C PHE A 191 -1.18 -15.96 7.39
N GLU A 192 -1.57 -16.52 6.25
CA GLU A 192 -2.80 -16.18 5.56
C GLU A 192 -3.62 -17.46 5.34
N PHE A 193 -4.92 -17.32 5.50
CA PHE A 193 -5.87 -18.39 5.28
C PHE A 193 -7.07 -17.86 4.50
N PHE A 194 -7.51 -18.64 3.53
CA PHE A 194 -8.75 -18.40 2.81
C PHE A 194 -9.51 -19.69 2.62
N SER A 195 -10.85 -19.66 2.81
CA SER A 195 -11.73 -20.73 2.38
C SER A 195 -13.06 -20.19 1.89
N ARG A 196 -13.72 -20.97 1.04
CA ARG A 196 -15.07 -20.70 0.55
C ARG A 196 -15.89 -21.99 0.58
N GLN A 197 -17.09 -21.91 1.10
CA GLN A 197 -17.99 -23.05 1.27
C GLN A 197 -19.29 -22.79 0.55
N ASN A 198 -19.75 -23.77 -0.24
CA ASN A 198 -21.10 -23.79 -0.81
C ASN A 198 -21.95 -24.73 0.05
N LEU A 199 -22.92 -24.16 0.75
CA LEU A 199 -23.82 -24.91 1.63
C LEU A 199 -25.24 -24.92 1.07
N PHE A 200 -25.84 -26.10 1.01
CA PHE A 200 -27.24 -26.29 0.61
C PHE A 200 -27.58 -25.67 -0.76
N ASP A 201 -26.58 -25.60 -1.69
CA ASP A 201 -26.67 -25.04 -3.04
C ASP A 201 -27.10 -23.56 -3.12
N ARG A 202 -27.34 -22.91 -1.98
CA ARG A 202 -27.87 -21.54 -1.88
C ARG A 202 -27.07 -20.59 -1.00
N LEU A 203 -26.24 -21.10 -0.13
CA LEU A 203 -25.46 -20.28 0.80
C LEU A 203 -23.97 -20.44 0.51
N ILE A 204 -23.32 -19.33 0.19
CA ILE A 204 -21.88 -19.25 0.05
C ILE A 204 -21.32 -18.54 1.28
N LEU A 205 -20.44 -19.21 2.02
CA LEU A 205 -19.65 -18.60 3.08
C LEU A 205 -18.20 -18.44 2.61
N SER A 206 -17.61 -17.29 2.89
CA SER A 206 -16.21 -17.04 2.63
C SER A 206 -15.51 -16.56 3.90
N GLN A 207 -14.31 -17.07 4.17
CA GLN A 207 -13.50 -16.67 5.30
C GLN A 207 -12.09 -16.32 4.82
N SER A 208 -11.60 -15.22 5.32
CA SER A 208 -10.20 -14.81 5.10
C SER A 208 -9.63 -14.33 6.42
N TYR A 209 -8.47 -14.85 6.78
CA TYR A 209 -7.72 -14.41 7.95
C TYR A 209 -6.28 -14.16 7.57
N ALA A 210 -5.73 -13.03 8.02
CA ALA A 210 -4.33 -12.71 7.88
C ALA A 210 -3.75 -12.30 9.24
N TYR A 211 -2.61 -12.90 9.57
CA TYR A 211 -1.74 -12.48 10.66
C TYR A 211 -0.43 -11.98 10.07
N VAL A 212 -0.02 -10.76 10.44
CA VAL A 212 1.24 -10.16 10.00
C VAL A 212 1.96 -9.54 11.19
N ASN A 213 3.17 -9.99 11.46
CA ASN A 213 4.07 -9.31 12.37
C ASN A 213 5.11 -8.55 11.55
N ALA A 214 5.11 -7.21 11.65
CA ALA A 214 6.01 -6.33 10.92
C ALA A 214 6.89 -5.54 11.90
N THR A 215 8.22 -5.71 11.81
CA THR A 215 9.19 -5.10 12.74
C THR A 215 10.34 -4.45 11.99
N ILE A 216 10.81 -3.31 12.52
CA ILE A 216 12.03 -2.64 12.07
C ILE A 216 13.23 -3.38 12.68
N LYS A 217 14.17 -3.85 11.84
CA LYS A 217 15.32 -4.65 12.28
C LYS A 217 16.61 -3.85 12.43
N LYS A 218 16.72 -2.72 11.70
CA LYS A 218 17.90 -1.84 11.77
C LYS A 218 17.46 -0.38 11.67
N GLY A 219 18.31 0.53 12.16
CA GLY A 219 18.05 1.97 12.23
C GLY A 219 17.56 2.40 13.62
N ASP A 220 17.25 3.68 13.77
CA ASP A 220 16.94 4.32 15.06
C ASP A 220 15.70 3.74 15.78
N ASN A 221 14.80 3.16 15.00
CA ASN A 221 13.58 2.53 15.50
C ASN A 221 13.67 0.99 15.54
N ALA A 222 14.88 0.42 15.56
CA ALA A 222 15.07 -1.03 15.63
C ALA A 222 14.31 -1.65 16.81
N GLY A 223 13.65 -2.78 16.56
CA GLY A 223 12.82 -3.50 17.53
C GLY A 223 11.37 -3.02 17.60
N LYS A 224 11.04 -1.85 17.06
CA LYS A 224 9.64 -1.34 17.01
C LYS A 224 8.85 -1.95 15.87
N GLU A 225 7.52 -1.89 15.99
CA GLU A 225 6.58 -2.29 14.95
C GLU A 225 6.66 -1.32 13.75
N VAL A 226 6.47 -1.82 12.54
CA VAL A 226 6.27 -0.96 11.36
C VAL A 226 4.92 -0.25 11.52
N PRO A 227 4.88 1.11 11.43
CA PRO A 227 3.64 1.85 11.59
C PRO A 227 2.54 1.44 10.59
N TYR A 228 1.30 1.63 10.97
CA TYR A 228 0.07 1.42 10.20
C TYR A 228 -0.20 -0.03 9.79
N VAL A 229 0.51 -1.01 10.33
CA VAL A 229 0.26 -2.44 10.09
C VAL A 229 -0.63 -3.01 11.20
N SER A 230 -1.85 -3.43 10.85
CA SER A 230 -2.71 -4.23 11.75
C SER A 230 -2.22 -5.67 11.78
N LYS A 231 -1.97 -6.23 12.98
CA LYS A 231 -1.46 -7.61 13.12
C LYS A 231 -2.47 -8.66 12.69
N HIS A 232 -3.75 -8.42 12.95
CA HIS A 232 -4.83 -9.36 12.63
C HIS A 232 -5.85 -8.67 11.73
N LYS A 233 -6.20 -9.34 10.65
CA LYS A 233 -7.28 -8.97 9.75
C LYS A 233 -8.15 -10.21 9.54
N PHE A 234 -9.45 -10.06 9.73
CA PHE A 234 -10.43 -11.11 9.49
C PHE A 234 -11.55 -10.57 8.61
N ILE A 235 -11.94 -11.33 7.61
CA ILE A 235 -13.09 -11.03 6.75
C ILE A 235 -13.94 -12.29 6.69
N PHE A 236 -15.23 -12.12 6.97
CA PHE A 236 -16.24 -13.17 6.83
C PHE A 236 -17.34 -12.65 5.91
N GLY A 237 -17.58 -13.35 4.81
CA GLY A 237 -18.63 -13.06 3.85
C GLY A 237 -19.69 -14.16 3.85
N ALA A 238 -20.94 -13.76 3.70
CA ALA A 238 -22.07 -14.65 3.45
C ALA A 238 -22.89 -14.11 2.27
N ASP A 239 -23.22 -14.99 1.33
CA ASP A 239 -24.08 -14.72 0.17
C ASP A 239 -25.16 -15.81 0.16
N TYR A 240 -26.41 -15.41 0.25
CA TYR A 240 -27.56 -16.32 0.28
C TYR A 240 -28.52 -16.04 -0.87
N GLU A 241 -28.75 -17.06 -1.68
CA GLU A 241 -29.78 -17.05 -2.72
C GLU A 241 -31.17 -17.27 -2.10
N ILE A 242 -31.94 -16.18 -1.94
CA ILE A 242 -33.29 -16.19 -1.36
C ILE A 242 -34.26 -16.93 -2.28
N VAL A 243 -34.28 -16.56 -3.53
CA VAL A 243 -34.96 -17.19 -4.65
C VAL A 243 -34.02 -17.15 -5.86
N SER A 244 -34.34 -17.91 -6.92
CA SER A 244 -33.49 -17.95 -8.12
C SER A 244 -33.07 -16.56 -8.56
N ASP A 245 -31.76 -16.38 -8.72
CA ASP A 245 -31.13 -15.14 -9.19
C ASP A 245 -31.23 -13.91 -8.24
N LEU A 246 -31.90 -14.04 -7.06
CA LEU A 246 -31.95 -13.00 -6.02
C LEU A 246 -31.08 -13.36 -4.83
N HIS A 247 -30.03 -12.62 -4.61
CA HIS A 247 -29.07 -12.82 -3.54
C HIS A 247 -29.10 -11.69 -2.52
N VAL A 248 -28.97 -12.04 -1.24
CA VAL A 248 -28.58 -11.13 -0.16
C VAL A 248 -27.17 -11.46 0.27
N PHE A 249 -26.34 -10.46 0.43
CA PHE A 249 -24.96 -10.65 0.87
C PHE A 249 -24.57 -9.70 2.00
N ALA A 250 -23.65 -10.15 2.84
CA ALA A 250 -23.04 -9.33 3.88
C ALA A 250 -21.59 -9.74 4.11
N ASP A 251 -20.74 -8.73 4.37
CA ASP A 251 -19.34 -8.90 4.73
C ASP A 251 -19.07 -8.27 6.08
N TYR A 252 -18.53 -9.03 7.02
CA TYR A 252 -17.95 -8.55 8.26
C TYR A 252 -16.44 -8.45 8.11
N LYS A 253 -15.86 -7.29 8.45
CA LYS A 253 -14.42 -7.00 8.35
C LYS A 253 -13.91 -6.51 9.69
N PHE A 254 -12.92 -7.21 10.23
CA PHE A 254 -12.23 -6.83 11.45
C PHE A 254 -10.76 -6.52 11.18
N TYR A 255 -10.27 -5.45 11.80
CA TYR A 255 -8.86 -5.05 11.81
C TYR A 255 -8.43 -4.78 13.25
N SER A 256 -7.37 -5.43 13.71
CA SER A 256 -6.82 -5.15 15.03
C SER A 256 -6.23 -3.75 15.12
N LYS A 257 -6.00 -3.28 16.34
CA LYS A 257 -5.26 -2.04 16.57
C LYS A 257 -3.91 -2.05 15.87
N LYS A 258 -3.43 -0.87 15.50
CA LYS A 258 -2.13 -0.65 14.87
C LYS A 258 -1.45 0.57 15.49
N LYS A 259 -0.17 0.77 15.21
CA LYS A 259 0.59 1.95 15.64
C LYS A 259 0.62 3.00 14.54
N ASP A 260 0.64 4.27 14.91
CA ASP A 260 1.01 5.37 14.01
C ASP A 260 2.53 5.62 14.01
N VAL A 261 3.00 6.65 13.31
CA VAL A 261 4.43 7.01 13.25
C VAL A 261 5.01 7.46 14.58
N ASN A 262 4.19 7.91 15.53
CA ASN A 262 4.57 8.29 16.89
C ASN A 262 4.47 7.11 17.87
N TYR A 263 4.12 5.92 17.37
CA TYR A 263 3.84 4.71 18.15
C TYR A 263 2.62 4.79 19.07
N ASP A 264 1.72 5.75 18.82
CA ASP A 264 0.42 5.81 19.47
C ASP A 264 -0.55 4.79 18.86
N ASN A 265 -1.55 4.39 19.62
CA ASN A 265 -2.50 3.37 19.18
C ASN A 265 -3.59 3.97 18.27
N ILE A 266 -3.77 3.41 17.10
CA ILE A 266 -4.98 3.53 16.30
C ILE A 266 -5.89 2.35 16.68
N PRO A 267 -7.13 2.61 17.16
CA PRO A 267 -8.03 1.56 17.65
C PRO A 267 -8.36 0.50 16.60
N SER A 268 -8.72 -0.69 17.08
CA SER A 268 -9.33 -1.73 16.24
C SER A 268 -10.67 -1.28 15.67
N ARG A 269 -11.05 -1.86 14.54
CA ARG A 269 -12.34 -1.58 13.90
C ARG A 269 -13.01 -2.82 13.38
N SER A 270 -14.35 -2.80 13.44
CA SER A 270 -15.23 -3.75 12.79
C SER A 270 -16.17 -2.99 11.86
N ILE A 271 -16.33 -3.48 10.63
CA ILE A 271 -17.14 -2.86 9.60
C ILE A 271 -18.02 -3.96 9.01
N VAL A 272 -19.29 -3.64 8.75
CA VAL A 272 -20.22 -4.51 8.04
C VAL A 272 -20.68 -3.81 6.77
N ASP A 273 -20.55 -4.50 5.65
CA ASP A 273 -21.16 -4.13 4.38
C ASP A 273 -22.28 -5.11 4.07
N ALA A 274 -23.37 -4.68 3.42
CA ALA A 274 -24.47 -5.56 3.03
C ALA A 274 -25.15 -5.07 1.76
N GLY A 275 -25.77 -5.97 1.03
CA GLY A 275 -26.49 -5.62 -0.19
C GLY A 275 -27.35 -6.72 -0.73
N LEU A 276 -27.99 -6.41 -1.84
CA LEU A 276 -28.84 -7.30 -2.63
C LEU A 276 -28.37 -7.28 -4.06
N SER A 277 -28.41 -8.41 -4.75
CA SER A 277 -28.19 -8.48 -6.20
C SER A 277 -29.29 -9.34 -6.85
N TYR A 278 -29.70 -8.90 -8.03
CA TYR A 278 -30.68 -9.63 -8.83
C TYR A 278 -30.19 -9.72 -10.29
N LYS A 279 -30.25 -10.94 -10.85
CA LYS A 279 -29.91 -11.19 -12.24
C LYS A 279 -31.16 -11.49 -13.06
N PHE A 280 -31.44 -10.66 -14.04
CA PHE A 280 -32.57 -10.88 -14.94
C PHE A 280 -32.23 -11.88 -16.04
N LYS A 281 -33.26 -12.60 -16.53
CA LYS A 281 -33.10 -13.63 -17.61
C LYS A 281 -32.55 -13.07 -18.93
N ASN A 282 -32.71 -11.77 -19.16
CA ASN A 282 -32.24 -11.08 -20.37
C ASN A 282 -30.76 -10.63 -20.31
N GLY A 283 -30.00 -11.09 -19.33
CA GLY A 283 -28.57 -10.78 -19.17
C GLY A 283 -28.32 -9.51 -18.37
N PHE A 284 -29.33 -8.74 -17.97
CA PHE A 284 -29.15 -7.63 -17.04
C PHE A 284 -28.96 -8.12 -15.59
N GLY A 285 -28.20 -7.38 -14.84
CA GLY A 285 -28.04 -7.52 -13.41
C GLY A 285 -28.09 -6.17 -12.71
N ILE A 286 -28.64 -6.14 -11.51
CA ILE A 286 -28.64 -4.98 -10.62
C ILE A 286 -28.12 -5.40 -9.25
N THR A 287 -27.20 -4.61 -8.70
CA THR A 287 -26.72 -4.80 -7.32
C THR A 287 -26.86 -3.48 -6.60
N GLY A 288 -27.48 -3.50 -5.44
CA GLY A 288 -27.58 -2.35 -4.53
C GLY A 288 -27.00 -2.72 -3.18
N GLY A 289 -26.28 -1.78 -2.56
CA GLY A 289 -25.67 -2.09 -1.27
C GLY A 289 -25.32 -0.86 -0.44
N VAL A 290 -24.97 -1.15 0.81
CA VAL A 290 -24.54 -0.21 1.82
C VAL A 290 -23.18 -0.64 2.33
N LYS A 291 -22.17 0.20 2.19
CA LYS A 291 -20.88 0.05 2.84
C LYS A 291 -20.89 0.75 4.19
N ASN A 292 -20.21 0.15 5.16
CA ASN A 292 -20.19 0.62 6.56
C ASN A 292 -21.63 0.78 7.12
N LEU A 293 -22.40 -0.29 7.08
CA LEU A 293 -23.83 -0.35 7.44
C LEU A 293 -24.15 0.32 8.79
N PHE A 294 -23.28 0.16 9.78
CA PHE A 294 -23.48 0.72 11.13
C PHE A 294 -22.87 2.12 11.31
N ASN A 295 -22.41 2.74 10.22
CA ASN A 295 -21.79 4.07 10.23
C ASN A 295 -20.66 4.19 11.25
N LYS A 296 -19.79 3.17 11.34
CA LYS A 296 -18.63 3.20 12.24
C LYS A 296 -17.69 4.31 11.83
N LYS A 297 -17.44 5.26 12.72
CA LYS A 297 -16.40 6.29 12.54
C LYS A 297 -15.04 5.69 12.89
N TYR A 298 -14.09 5.81 11.99
CA TYR A 298 -12.71 5.37 12.18
C TYR A 298 -11.75 6.18 11.30
N TYR A 299 -10.47 6.03 11.55
CA TYR A 299 -9.42 6.75 10.83
C TYR A 299 -8.56 5.72 10.10
N ASP A 300 -8.23 5.99 8.85
CA ASP A 300 -7.25 5.21 8.11
C ASP A 300 -5.83 5.64 8.47
N TYR A 301 -5.66 6.90 8.78
CA TYR A 301 -4.42 7.53 9.20
C TYR A 301 -4.67 8.46 10.40
N GLN A 302 -3.72 8.47 11.34
CA GLN A 302 -3.57 9.53 12.34
C GLN A 302 -2.09 9.83 12.50
N GLY A 303 -1.76 11.08 12.82
CA GLY A 303 -0.42 11.51 13.15
C GLY A 303 -0.50 12.65 14.18
N LYS A 304 0.47 12.73 15.06
CA LYS A 304 0.58 13.82 16.02
C LYS A 304 1.52 14.86 15.46
N ASN A 305 1.07 16.09 15.38
CA ASN A 305 1.95 17.21 15.10
C ASN A 305 2.90 17.40 16.27
N ASN A 306 4.19 17.20 16.06
CA ASN A 306 5.19 17.22 17.14
C ASN A 306 5.38 18.59 17.80
N GLN A 307 4.92 19.69 17.18
CA GLN A 307 5.00 21.04 17.73
C GLN A 307 3.81 21.40 18.59
N THR A 308 2.61 21.16 18.04
CA THR A 308 1.37 21.57 18.71
C THR A 308 0.86 20.49 19.64
N GLY A 309 1.35 19.26 19.53
CA GLY A 309 0.82 18.08 20.22
C GLY A 309 -0.57 17.66 19.74
N ILE A 310 -1.10 18.32 18.70
CA ILE A 310 -2.44 18.09 18.18
C ILE A 310 -2.40 16.90 17.21
N TYR A 311 -3.38 16.00 17.33
CA TYR A 311 -3.55 14.90 16.38
C TYR A 311 -4.27 15.38 15.11
N GLU A 312 -3.72 14.99 13.97
CA GLU A 312 -4.33 15.09 12.66
C GLU A 312 -4.87 13.71 12.25
N TYR A 313 -6.08 13.68 11.70
CA TYR A 313 -6.78 12.46 11.36
C TYR A 313 -7.20 12.50 9.90
N SER A 314 -7.02 11.37 9.20
CA SER A 314 -7.65 11.14 7.91
C SER A 314 -8.88 10.24 8.13
N PRO A 315 -10.09 10.82 8.20
CA PRO A 315 -11.29 10.04 8.43
C PRO A 315 -11.57 9.11 7.24
N ALA A 316 -11.96 7.90 7.55
CA ALA A 316 -12.43 6.96 6.54
C ALA A 316 -13.87 7.30 6.14
N ASN A 317 -14.31 6.71 5.02
CA ASN A 317 -15.65 6.92 4.52
C ASN A 317 -16.69 6.46 5.55
N GLU A 318 -17.64 7.34 5.83
CA GLU A 318 -18.85 7.00 6.58
C GLU A 318 -19.73 6.05 5.76
N ARG A 319 -20.94 5.74 6.26
CA ARG A 319 -21.90 4.94 5.51
C ARG A 319 -22.13 5.53 4.13
N ASN A 320 -22.03 4.69 3.12
CA ASN A 320 -22.30 5.08 1.75
C ASN A 320 -23.11 4.01 1.02
N TYR A 321 -23.87 4.44 0.03
CA TYR A 321 -24.76 3.59 -0.75
C TYR A 321 -24.25 3.53 -2.18
N TYR A 322 -24.47 2.38 -2.83
CA TYR A 322 -24.11 2.21 -4.23
C TYR A 322 -25.19 1.39 -4.96
N VAL A 323 -25.27 1.63 -6.25
CA VAL A 323 -26.04 0.81 -7.18
C VAL A 323 -25.14 0.53 -8.38
N GLU A 324 -25.10 -0.73 -8.80
CA GLU A 324 -24.34 -1.20 -9.97
C GLU A 324 -25.30 -1.88 -10.95
N PHE A 325 -25.13 -1.57 -12.22
CA PHE A 325 -25.82 -2.24 -13.33
C PHE A 325 -24.80 -3.00 -14.17
N LYS A 326 -25.11 -4.26 -14.45
CA LYS A 326 -24.27 -5.14 -15.26
C LYS A 326 -25.08 -5.73 -16.41
N TYR A 327 -24.48 -5.80 -17.57
CA TYR A 327 -25.05 -6.52 -18.71
C TYR A 327 -24.06 -7.57 -19.21
N THR A 328 -24.55 -8.81 -19.37
CA THR A 328 -23.77 -9.92 -19.92
C THR A 328 -24.45 -10.39 -21.18
N TYR A 329 -23.77 -10.21 -22.32
CA TYR A 329 -24.24 -10.63 -23.66
C TYR A 329 -23.72 -12.03 -23.98
#